data_01122d0a0d5544d35cb9eb24d7c5db1c
#
_entry.id   01122d0a0d5544d35cb9eb24d7c5db1c
#
_cell.length_a   1.000
_cell.length_b   1.000
_cell.length_c   1.000
_cell.angle_alpha   90.00
_cell.angle_beta   90.00
_cell.angle_gamma   90.00
#
_symmetry.space_group_name_H-M   'P 1'
#
loop_
_entity.id
_entity.type
_entity.pdbx_description
1 polymer ?
#
loop_
_entity_poly.entity_id
_entity_poly.type
_entity_poly.pdbx_seq_one_letter_code
_entity_poly.pdbx_strand_id
1 'polypeptide(L)'
;MTQNFRLENVGLVNREKKISFKFNGKTYYGFEGDTLASALIANGVHLIGRSFKYHRPRGFFGAGVDEPYAIVQLYRNGETEPNIKATEQELFEGLEAKSVNCWPSVNFDIGAINNFLKIFLPAGFYYKTFMWPKSFWYKVYEPFIRKAAGLGVASIKHDKERYEHKYEYCDLLIAGSGPSGLASAYAAAKNGARVILAEDKARFGGTLLTSEVNIGNKSGKEWAEGIIAELKEMPNVTVKNRSQVFGYYDHNMLVMSERISDHLPETKKFHPKQRLWYIRAKEVLISSGSIERPIVFGNNDTPGVMLSSAAKEYLKVYGVLVGRNPLIF
;
A
#
# COMPACT_ATOMS: atom_id res chain seq x y z
N MET A 1 -4.76 -20.75 15.27
CA MET A 1 -3.57 -19.99 15.66
C MET A 1 -4.04 -18.66 16.24
N THR A 2 -3.56 -18.29 17.39
CA THR A 2 -3.82 -16.99 18.03
C THR A 2 -2.93 -15.93 17.38
N GLN A 3 -3.49 -14.77 17.06
CA GLN A 3 -2.73 -13.63 16.56
C GLN A 3 -2.08 -12.90 17.76
N ASN A 4 -0.82 -13.22 18.07
CA ASN A 4 -0.14 -12.77 19.29
C ASN A 4 0.08 -11.25 19.38
N PHE A 5 -0.05 -10.54 18.25
CA PHE A 5 0.09 -9.09 18.17
C PHE A 5 -1.23 -8.36 17.86
N ARG A 6 -2.36 -9.06 17.91
CA ARG A 6 -3.68 -8.47 17.72
C ARG A 6 -4.30 -8.13 19.07
N LEU A 7 -4.68 -6.87 19.26
CA LEU A 7 -5.42 -6.43 20.43
C LEU A 7 -6.91 -6.76 20.31
N GLU A 8 -7.52 -7.16 21.40
CA GLU A 8 -8.96 -7.31 21.50
C GLU A 8 -9.63 -5.92 21.56
N ASN A 9 -10.79 -5.77 20.94
CA ASN A 9 -11.63 -4.56 20.96
C ASN A 9 -10.96 -3.25 20.47
N VAL A 10 -9.87 -3.36 19.72
CA VAL A 10 -9.17 -2.21 19.10
C VAL A 10 -9.12 -2.40 17.59
N GLY A 11 -9.18 -1.29 16.85
CA GLY A 11 -9.13 -1.29 15.38
C GLY A 11 -10.52 -1.22 14.74
N LEU A 12 -10.51 -1.10 13.43
CA LEU A 12 -11.70 -0.90 12.58
C LEU A 12 -11.96 -2.09 11.65
N VAL A 13 -11.20 -3.19 11.81
CA VAL A 13 -11.38 -4.41 11.02
C VAL A 13 -12.62 -5.17 11.47
N ASN A 14 -13.29 -5.83 10.53
CA ASN A 14 -14.47 -6.65 10.82
C ASN A 14 -14.05 -8.00 11.44
N ARG A 15 -14.13 -8.10 12.76
CA ARG A 15 -13.72 -9.29 13.52
C ARG A 15 -14.62 -10.52 13.31
N GLU A 16 -15.83 -10.32 12.84
CA GLU A 16 -16.79 -11.40 12.57
C GLU A 16 -16.40 -12.16 11.28
N LYS A 17 -15.71 -11.49 10.36
CA LYS A 17 -15.31 -12.07 9.08
C LYS A 17 -13.82 -12.39 9.05
N LYS A 18 -13.50 -13.61 9.44
CA LYS A 18 -12.15 -14.17 9.40
C LYS A 18 -11.79 -14.55 7.96
N ILE A 19 -10.57 -14.24 7.56
CA ILE A 19 -10.00 -14.48 6.22
C ILE A 19 -8.77 -15.36 6.35
N SER A 20 -8.68 -16.41 5.53
CA SER A 20 -7.51 -17.28 5.41
C SER A 20 -6.65 -16.85 4.23
N PHE A 21 -5.34 -16.81 4.42
CA PHE A 21 -4.38 -16.48 3.36
C PHE A 21 -3.07 -17.24 3.52
N LYS A 22 -2.25 -17.28 2.45
CA LYS A 22 -0.95 -17.94 2.46
C LYS A 22 0.17 -16.92 2.27
N PHE A 23 1.21 -17.05 3.08
CA PHE A 23 2.45 -16.31 2.90
C PHE A 23 3.66 -17.25 3.02
N ASN A 24 4.52 -17.27 2.00
CA ASN A 24 5.67 -18.18 1.90
C ASN A 24 5.28 -19.65 2.11
N GLY A 25 4.12 -20.07 1.58
CA GLY A 25 3.59 -21.43 1.69
C GLY A 25 2.94 -21.79 3.03
N LYS A 26 2.98 -20.89 4.04
CA LYS A 26 2.34 -21.08 5.35
C LYS A 26 0.99 -20.38 5.38
N THR A 27 -0.02 -21.05 5.94
CA THR A 27 -1.37 -20.47 6.13
C THR A 27 -1.42 -19.60 7.37
N TYR A 28 -2.02 -18.42 7.20
CA TYR A 28 -2.28 -17.42 8.24
C TYR A 28 -3.73 -16.99 8.19
N TYR A 29 -4.15 -16.23 9.19
CA TYR A 29 -5.50 -15.67 9.28
C TYR A 29 -5.43 -14.17 9.56
N GLY A 30 -6.37 -13.44 9.00
CA GLY A 30 -6.65 -12.04 9.27
C GLY A 30 -8.15 -11.81 9.33
N PHE A 31 -8.55 -10.55 9.18
CA PHE A 31 -9.96 -10.14 9.18
C PHE A 31 -10.27 -9.27 7.98
N GLU A 32 -11.55 -9.19 7.60
CA GLU A 32 -11.96 -8.25 6.56
C GLU A 32 -11.61 -6.81 6.95
N GLY A 33 -10.96 -6.11 6.04
CA GLY A 33 -10.45 -4.76 6.26
C GLY A 33 -9.01 -4.70 6.76
N ASP A 34 -8.33 -5.86 6.95
CA ASP A 34 -6.88 -5.91 7.07
C ASP A 34 -6.22 -5.67 5.71
N THR A 35 -5.00 -5.14 5.74
CA THR A 35 -4.03 -5.31 4.64
C THR A 35 -3.21 -6.57 4.85
N LEU A 36 -2.52 -7.04 3.82
CA LEU A 36 -1.58 -8.15 3.96
C LEU A 36 -0.52 -7.84 5.02
N ALA A 37 -0.03 -6.60 5.08
CA ALA A 37 0.93 -6.14 6.08
C ALA A 37 0.37 -6.23 7.51
N SER A 38 -0.81 -5.66 7.76
CA SER A 38 -1.41 -5.67 9.10
C SER A 38 -1.70 -7.10 9.58
N ALA A 39 -2.19 -7.96 8.69
CA ALA A 39 -2.45 -9.36 9.00
C ALA A 39 -1.15 -10.14 9.29
N LEU A 40 -0.08 -9.90 8.55
CA LEU A 40 1.23 -10.53 8.80
C LEU A 40 1.82 -10.10 10.14
N ILE A 41 1.83 -8.79 10.45
CA ILE A 41 2.31 -8.29 11.75
C ILE A 41 1.49 -8.88 12.89
N ALA A 42 0.16 -8.93 12.76
CA ALA A 42 -0.74 -9.53 13.75
C ALA A 42 -0.38 -11.00 14.06
N ASN A 43 0.10 -11.73 13.07
CA ASN A 43 0.57 -13.11 13.21
C ASN A 43 2.06 -13.22 13.60
N GLY A 44 2.74 -12.12 13.90
CA GLY A 44 4.15 -12.12 14.33
C GLY A 44 5.16 -12.27 13.18
N VAL A 45 4.75 -11.99 11.96
CA VAL A 45 5.66 -11.98 10.80
C VAL A 45 6.20 -10.57 10.63
N HIS A 46 7.44 -10.34 11.02
CA HIS A 46 8.12 -9.05 10.93
C HIS A 46 9.18 -8.97 9.82
N LEU A 47 9.64 -10.11 9.32
CA LEU A 47 10.57 -10.22 8.21
C LEU A 47 9.79 -10.50 6.92
N ILE A 48 9.67 -9.49 6.05
CA ILE A 48 8.84 -9.56 4.85
C ILE A 48 9.65 -9.88 3.58
N GLY A 49 10.89 -9.45 3.51
CA GLY A 49 11.75 -9.60 2.34
C GLY A 49 13.19 -9.25 2.62
N ARG A 50 13.97 -9.10 1.55
CA ARG A 50 15.38 -8.72 1.60
C ARG A 50 15.65 -7.56 0.64
N SER A 51 16.71 -6.79 0.87
CA SER A 51 17.13 -5.76 -0.09
C SER A 51 17.74 -6.38 -1.35
N PHE A 52 17.47 -5.81 -2.50
CA PHE A 52 17.86 -6.38 -3.80
C PHE A 52 19.38 -6.44 -4.06
N LYS A 53 20.19 -5.64 -3.35
CA LYS A 53 21.65 -5.59 -3.56
C LYS A 53 22.43 -6.35 -2.50
N TYR A 54 22.19 -6.03 -1.24
CA TYR A 54 22.96 -6.60 -0.11
C TYR A 54 22.20 -7.70 0.62
N HIS A 55 20.96 -7.98 0.20
CA HIS A 55 20.10 -8.95 0.84
C HIS A 55 19.93 -8.75 2.36
N ARG A 56 19.98 -7.50 2.79
CA ARG A 56 19.71 -7.11 4.18
C ARG A 56 18.26 -7.40 4.51
N PRO A 57 17.94 -7.86 5.73
CA PRO A 57 16.57 -8.13 6.13
C PRO A 57 15.71 -6.84 6.06
N ARG A 58 14.46 -6.98 5.61
CA ARG A 58 13.48 -5.90 5.49
C ARG A 58 12.20 -6.25 6.23
N GLY A 59 11.70 -5.28 7.00
CA GLY A 59 10.41 -5.34 7.69
C GLY A 59 9.39 -4.41 7.07
N PHE A 60 8.42 -3.99 7.89
CA PHE A 60 7.44 -2.97 7.56
C PHE A 60 7.91 -1.63 8.12
N PHE A 61 7.97 -0.63 7.28
CA PHE A 61 8.44 0.71 7.63
C PHE A 61 7.29 1.72 7.68
N GLY A 62 6.43 1.71 6.67
CA GLY A 62 5.21 2.50 6.55
C GLY A 62 3.95 1.65 6.73
N ALA A 63 2.78 2.27 6.53
CA ALA A 63 1.47 1.60 6.57
C ALA A 63 0.62 1.85 5.31
N GLY A 64 1.17 2.47 4.29
CA GLY A 64 0.48 2.82 3.05
C GLY A 64 1.45 2.93 1.88
N VAL A 65 1.22 3.92 1.02
CA VAL A 65 2.06 4.21 -0.17
C VAL A 65 3.50 4.60 0.18
N ASP A 66 3.74 5.04 1.39
CA ASP A 66 5.05 5.40 1.96
C ASP A 66 5.95 4.20 2.28
N GLU A 67 5.43 2.96 2.18
CA GLU A 67 6.18 1.73 2.44
C GLU A 67 7.24 1.46 1.36
N PRO A 68 8.55 1.47 1.69
CA PRO A 68 9.60 1.25 0.70
C PRO A 68 10.09 -0.20 0.61
N TYR A 69 9.78 -1.07 1.60
CA TYR A 69 10.46 -2.35 1.79
C TYR A 69 9.56 -3.57 1.67
N ALA A 70 8.29 -3.45 2.07
CA ALA A 70 7.36 -4.58 2.15
C ALA A 70 6.73 -4.90 0.79
N ILE A 71 7.58 -5.24 -0.18
CA ILE A 71 7.19 -5.68 -1.51
C ILE A 71 7.11 -7.21 -1.54
N VAL A 72 6.06 -7.72 -2.20
CA VAL A 72 5.78 -9.16 -2.32
C VAL A 72 5.40 -9.53 -3.74
N GLN A 73 5.51 -10.81 -4.05
CA GLN A 73 4.91 -11.44 -5.23
C GLN A 73 3.55 -11.98 -4.84
N LEU A 74 2.49 -11.49 -5.50
CA LEU A 74 1.15 -12.06 -5.35
C LEU A 74 0.89 -13.17 -6.38
N TYR A 75 0.05 -14.11 -5.98
CA TYR A 75 -0.47 -15.18 -6.83
C TYR A 75 -2.00 -15.10 -6.81
N ARG A 76 -2.59 -14.96 -7.99
CA ARG A 76 -4.04 -14.87 -8.16
C ARG A 76 -4.45 -15.67 -9.40
N ASN A 77 -5.36 -16.61 -9.25
CA ASN A 77 -5.91 -17.39 -10.38
C ASN A 77 -4.84 -18.06 -11.27
N GLY A 78 -3.68 -18.43 -10.67
CA GLY A 78 -2.56 -19.02 -11.38
C GLY A 78 -1.71 -18.01 -12.18
N GLU A 79 -1.92 -16.72 -11.97
CA GLU A 79 -1.11 -15.62 -12.48
C GLU A 79 -0.29 -14.98 -11.37
N THR A 80 0.68 -14.16 -11.75
CA THR A 80 1.57 -13.51 -10.80
C THR A 80 1.53 -11.99 -10.96
N GLU A 81 1.41 -11.27 -9.85
CA GLU A 81 1.52 -9.81 -9.80
C GLU A 81 2.81 -9.46 -9.03
N PRO A 82 3.82 -8.91 -9.71
CA PRO A 82 5.12 -8.68 -9.11
C PRO A 82 5.17 -7.38 -8.31
N ASN A 83 6.00 -7.39 -7.27
CA ASN A 83 6.42 -6.18 -6.54
C ASN A 83 5.26 -5.34 -5.95
N ILE A 84 4.22 -6.02 -5.47
CA ILE A 84 3.08 -5.37 -4.83
C ILE A 84 3.46 -4.99 -3.38
N LYS A 85 3.08 -3.79 -2.94
CA LYS A 85 3.24 -3.38 -1.55
C LYS A 85 2.23 -4.09 -0.66
N ALA A 86 2.72 -4.82 0.33
CA ALA A 86 1.87 -5.53 1.29
C ALA A 86 0.97 -4.59 2.11
N THR A 87 1.36 -3.33 2.25
CA THR A 87 0.61 -2.29 2.96
C THR A 87 -0.60 -1.76 2.18
N GLU A 88 -0.60 -1.90 0.85
CA GLU A 88 -1.69 -1.44 -0.01
C GLU A 88 -2.62 -2.59 -0.45
N GLN A 89 -2.12 -3.83 -0.34
CA GLN A 89 -2.92 -5.01 -0.68
C GLN A 89 -3.89 -5.34 0.44
N GLU A 90 -5.18 -5.11 0.21
CA GLU A 90 -6.22 -5.55 1.12
C GLU A 90 -6.34 -7.08 1.12
N LEU A 91 -6.64 -7.62 2.29
CA LEU A 91 -6.75 -9.06 2.50
C LEU A 91 -8.06 -9.60 1.92
N PHE A 92 -7.99 -10.69 1.19
CA PHE A 92 -9.15 -11.43 0.70
C PHE A 92 -8.94 -12.95 0.89
N GLU A 93 -10.03 -13.71 0.91
CA GLU A 93 -9.98 -15.15 1.12
C GLU A 93 -9.17 -15.85 0.03
N GLY A 94 -8.22 -16.69 0.44
CA GLY A 94 -7.35 -17.43 -0.46
C GLY A 94 -6.19 -16.64 -1.07
N LEU A 95 -5.95 -15.39 -0.63
CA LEU A 95 -4.77 -14.63 -1.06
C LEU A 95 -3.49 -15.43 -0.83
N GLU A 96 -2.65 -15.53 -1.85
CA GLU A 96 -1.32 -16.14 -1.74
C GLU A 96 -0.25 -15.13 -2.12
N ALA A 97 0.77 -14.98 -1.25
CA ALA A 97 1.90 -14.09 -1.47
C ALA A 97 3.23 -14.74 -1.08
N LYS A 98 4.32 -14.28 -1.69
CA LYS A 98 5.68 -14.70 -1.34
C LYS A 98 6.60 -13.51 -1.23
N SER A 99 7.58 -13.63 -0.33
CA SER A 99 8.71 -12.71 -0.23
C SER A 99 9.49 -12.65 -1.55
N VAL A 100 10.02 -11.49 -1.86
CA VAL A 100 10.94 -11.29 -2.99
C VAL A 100 12.36 -11.02 -2.49
N ASN A 101 13.33 -11.00 -3.40
CA ASN A 101 14.74 -10.69 -3.13
C ASN A 101 15.41 -11.66 -2.13
N CYS A 102 15.02 -12.93 -2.16
CA CYS A 102 15.61 -13.96 -1.31
C CYS A 102 15.65 -15.33 -2.00
N TRP A 103 16.66 -16.15 -1.69
CA TRP A 103 16.77 -17.50 -2.18
C TRP A 103 17.63 -18.35 -1.23
N PRO A 104 17.20 -19.56 -0.80
CA PRO A 104 15.93 -20.22 -1.11
C PRO A 104 14.74 -19.70 -0.31
N SER A 105 14.97 -18.97 0.79
CA SER A 105 13.89 -18.41 1.62
C SER A 105 14.28 -17.08 2.25
N VAL A 106 13.29 -16.33 2.76
CA VAL A 106 13.53 -15.06 3.43
C VAL A 106 14.33 -15.23 4.75
N ASN A 107 14.16 -16.36 5.44
CA ASN A 107 14.86 -16.64 6.69
C ASN A 107 16.28 -17.14 6.47
N PHE A 108 16.48 -17.94 5.42
CA PHE A 108 17.81 -18.45 5.02
C PHE A 108 18.03 -18.04 3.56
N ASP A 109 18.82 -16.98 3.39
CA ASP A 109 19.07 -16.37 2.09
C ASP A 109 20.56 -16.40 1.77
N ILE A 110 20.94 -17.16 0.74
CA ILE A 110 22.34 -17.28 0.29
C ILE A 110 22.85 -15.93 -0.23
N GLY A 111 21.97 -15.11 -0.84
CA GLY A 111 22.33 -13.77 -1.32
C GLY A 111 22.82 -12.83 -0.22
N ALA A 112 22.56 -13.14 1.07
CA ALA A 112 23.03 -12.36 2.21
C ALA A 112 24.58 -12.29 2.30
N ILE A 113 25.30 -13.16 1.60
CA ILE A 113 26.76 -13.08 1.46
C ILE A 113 27.20 -11.74 0.84
N ASN A 114 26.38 -11.12 0.02
CA ASN A 114 26.66 -9.81 -0.59
C ASN A 114 26.84 -8.71 0.46
N ASN A 115 26.26 -8.87 1.66
CA ASN A 115 26.46 -7.89 2.73
C ASN A 115 27.90 -7.95 3.30
N PHE A 116 28.56 -9.09 3.25
CA PHE A 116 29.98 -9.20 3.60
C PHE A 116 30.86 -8.67 2.47
N LEU A 117 30.44 -8.85 1.23
CA LEU A 117 31.14 -8.38 0.03
C LEU A 117 30.84 -6.92 -0.32
N LYS A 118 30.19 -6.16 0.57
CA LYS A 118 29.73 -4.79 0.30
C LYS A 118 30.82 -3.82 -0.16
N ILE A 119 32.06 -4.04 0.26
CA ILE A 119 33.20 -3.21 -0.14
C ILE A 119 33.49 -3.30 -1.65
N PHE A 120 33.19 -4.45 -2.29
CA PHE A 120 33.34 -4.67 -3.73
C PHE A 120 32.09 -4.25 -4.51
N LEU A 121 31.00 -3.90 -3.83
CA LEU A 121 29.73 -3.53 -4.42
C LEU A 121 29.34 -2.08 -4.07
N PRO A 122 30.16 -1.07 -4.38
CA PRO A 122 29.83 0.33 -4.14
C PRO A 122 28.64 0.77 -4.98
N ALA A 123 28.15 1.99 -4.77
CA ALA A 123 27.11 2.56 -5.61
C ALA A 123 27.58 2.60 -7.09
N GLY A 124 26.72 2.17 -8.00
CA GLY A 124 27.03 2.11 -9.42
C GLY A 124 28.06 1.04 -9.83
N PHE A 125 28.32 0.03 -8.99
CA PHE A 125 29.30 -1.03 -9.30
C PHE A 125 29.08 -1.70 -10.65
N TYR A 126 27.82 -1.88 -11.07
CA TYR A 126 27.48 -2.52 -12.35
C TYR A 126 27.86 -1.66 -13.57
N TYR A 127 27.91 -0.35 -13.45
CA TYR A 127 28.44 0.53 -14.50
C TYR A 127 29.97 0.46 -14.63
N LYS A 128 30.68 0.08 -13.59
CA LYS A 128 32.14 0.00 -13.57
C LYS A 128 32.67 -1.40 -13.85
N THR A 129 31.98 -2.42 -13.33
CA THR A 129 32.46 -3.80 -13.33
C THR A 129 32.01 -4.58 -14.57
N PHE A 130 30.80 -4.31 -15.09
CA PHE A 130 30.20 -5.08 -16.18
C PHE A 130 30.15 -4.33 -17.51
N MET A 131 31.14 -3.46 -17.76
CA MET A 131 31.20 -2.64 -18.95
C MET A 131 31.84 -3.32 -20.17
N TRP A 132 32.61 -4.37 -19.95
CA TRP A 132 33.35 -5.03 -21.01
C TRP A 132 33.21 -6.56 -20.94
N PRO A 133 33.02 -7.26 -22.06
CA PRO A 133 32.68 -6.69 -23.41
C PRO A 133 31.23 -6.15 -23.44
N LYS A 134 31.01 -5.04 -24.11
CA LYS A 134 29.69 -4.36 -24.20
C LYS A 134 28.56 -5.27 -24.69
N SER A 135 28.89 -6.18 -25.64
CA SER A 135 27.92 -7.15 -26.20
C SER A 135 27.36 -8.12 -25.17
N PHE A 136 28.00 -8.28 -24.00
CA PHE A 136 27.56 -9.18 -22.95
C PHE A 136 26.53 -8.54 -22.03
N TRP A 137 26.31 -7.22 -22.09
CA TRP A 137 25.38 -6.55 -21.19
C TRP A 137 23.99 -7.20 -21.21
N TYR A 138 23.32 -7.21 -22.36
CA TYR A 138 21.96 -7.77 -22.47
C TYR A 138 21.92 -9.30 -22.42
N LYS A 139 22.99 -9.97 -22.83
CA LYS A 139 22.97 -11.45 -22.94
C LYS A 139 23.40 -12.16 -21.65
N VAL A 140 24.23 -11.54 -20.83
CA VAL A 140 24.86 -12.18 -19.68
C VAL A 140 24.67 -11.35 -18.41
N TYR A 141 25.18 -10.11 -18.40
CA TYR A 141 25.29 -9.36 -17.14
C TYR A 141 23.93 -8.92 -16.61
N GLU A 142 23.07 -8.31 -17.41
CA GLU A 142 21.75 -7.84 -16.99
C GLU A 142 20.86 -9.00 -16.52
N PRO A 143 20.70 -10.12 -17.26
CA PRO A 143 19.92 -11.25 -16.80
C PRO A 143 20.41 -11.84 -15.50
N PHE A 144 21.75 -11.93 -15.32
CA PHE A 144 22.34 -12.42 -14.08
C PHE A 144 22.08 -11.47 -12.89
N ILE A 145 22.30 -10.15 -13.10
CA ILE A 145 22.08 -9.13 -12.07
C ILE A 145 20.61 -9.09 -11.67
N ARG A 146 19.69 -9.11 -12.63
CA ARG A 146 18.24 -9.13 -12.37
C ARG A 146 17.81 -10.38 -11.59
N LYS A 147 18.32 -11.56 -11.98
CA LYS A 147 18.04 -12.81 -11.26
C LYS A 147 18.62 -12.78 -9.84
N ALA A 148 19.84 -12.25 -9.67
CA ALA A 148 20.47 -12.11 -8.36
C ALA A 148 19.73 -11.08 -7.48
N ALA A 149 19.17 -10.02 -8.05
CA ALA A 149 18.34 -9.06 -7.33
C ALA A 149 17.05 -9.69 -6.79
N GLY A 150 16.52 -10.72 -7.48
CA GLY A 150 15.39 -11.51 -6.98
C GLY A 150 14.06 -10.77 -6.90
N LEU A 151 13.86 -9.73 -7.73
CA LEU A 151 12.58 -9.03 -7.85
C LEU A 151 11.47 -9.96 -8.35
N GLY A 152 10.22 -9.57 -8.09
CA GLY A 152 9.06 -10.34 -8.55
C GLY A 152 9.01 -10.49 -10.07
N VAL A 153 8.35 -11.54 -10.53
CA VAL A 153 8.25 -11.93 -11.94
C VAL A 153 6.81 -11.77 -12.42
N ALA A 154 6.61 -10.99 -13.48
CA ALA A 154 5.30 -10.84 -14.11
C ALA A 154 4.84 -12.14 -14.76
N SER A 155 3.53 -12.36 -14.80
CA SER A 155 2.93 -13.48 -15.53
C SER A 155 3.24 -13.35 -17.04
N ILE A 156 3.54 -14.49 -17.66
CA ILE A 156 3.62 -14.60 -19.13
C ILE A 156 2.29 -15.06 -19.75
N LYS A 157 1.30 -15.37 -18.91
CA LYS A 157 -0.04 -15.77 -19.35
C LYS A 157 -0.81 -14.55 -19.81
N HIS A 158 -1.78 -14.76 -20.69
CA HIS A 158 -2.71 -13.71 -21.08
C HIS A 158 -3.52 -13.26 -19.86
N ASP A 159 -3.51 -11.95 -19.62
CA ASP A 159 -4.33 -11.35 -18.57
C ASP A 159 -5.81 -11.42 -18.97
N LYS A 160 -6.61 -12.09 -18.16
CA LYS A 160 -8.05 -12.27 -18.38
C LYS A 160 -8.89 -11.18 -17.69
N GLU A 161 -8.24 -10.32 -16.92
CA GLU A 161 -8.91 -9.25 -16.19
C GLU A 161 -9.36 -8.15 -17.16
N ARG A 162 -10.37 -7.42 -16.73
CA ARG A 162 -10.93 -6.30 -17.48
C ARG A 162 -10.50 -4.99 -16.86
N TYR A 163 -10.09 -4.06 -17.71
CA TYR A 163 -9.72 -2.69 -17.33
C TYR A 163 -10.60 -1.72 -18.11
N GLU A 164 -10.97 -0.61 -17.46
CA GLU A 164 -11.80 0.43 -18.07
C GLU A 164 -11.10 1.78 -18.07
N HIS A 165 -11.39 2.58 -19.08
CA HIS A 165 -11.05 3.99 -19.15
C HIS A 165 -12.34 4.80 -19.07
N LYS A 166 -12.37 5.83 -18.22
CA LYS A 166 -13.50 6.74 -18.04
C LYS A 166 -13.03 8.18 -18.12
N TYR A 167 -13.94 9.02 -18.60
CA TYR A 167 -13.74 10.47 -18.65
C TYR A 167 -14.78 11.12 -17.76
N GLU A 168 -14.35 12.12 -16.98
CA GLU A 168 -15.22 12.82 -16.03
C GLU A 168 -14.87 14.30 -16.02
N TYR A 169 -15.82 15.10 -15.57
CA TYR A 169 -15.68 16.53 -15.43
C TYR A 169 -16.28 16.99 -14.09
N CYS A 170 -15.56 17.88 -13.38
CA CYS A 170 -16.03 18.46 -12.12
C CYS A 170 -15.62 19.93 -11.99
N ASP A 171 -16.27 20.63 -11.05
CA ASP A 171 -15.87 21.99 -10.69
C ASP A 171 -14.68 21.93 -9.72
N LEU A 172 -14.67 20.97 -8.79
CA LEU A 172 -13.58 20.76 -7.83
C LEU A 172 -13.24 19.28 -7.71
N LEU A 173 -11.95 18.92 -7.95
CA LEU A 173 -11.40 17.63 -7.58
C LEU A 173 -10.59 17.78 -6.30
N ILE A 174 -10.83 16.91 -5.33
CA ILE A 174 -10.13 16.85 -4.06
C ILE A 174 -9.40 15.52 -3.95
N ALA A 175 -8.07 15.56 -3.83
CA ALA A 175 -7.24 14.40 -3.63
C ALA A 175 -6.87 14.26 -2.15
N GLY A 176 -7.47 13.27 -1.49
CA GLY A 176 -7.34 12.96 -0.07
C GLY A 176 -8.57 13.36 0.76
N SER A 177 -9.02 12.43 1.59
CA SER A 177 -10.20 12.57 2.45
C SER A 177 -9.85 12.78 3.93
N GLY A 178 -8.69 13.38 4.21
CA GLY A 178 -8.35 13.84 5.54
C GLY A 178 -9.24 15.02 6.00
N PRO A 179 -8.99 15.61 7.17
CA PRO A 179 -9.84 16.67 7.74
C PRO A 179 -10.04 17.85 6.78
N SER A 180 -8.98 18.30 6.12
CA SER A 180 -9.04 19.40 5.16
C SER A 180 -9.83 19.04 3.91
N GLY A 181 -9.61 17.83 3.36
CA GLY A 181 -10.33 17.35 2.18
C GLY A 181 -11.84 17.20 2.43
N LEU A 182 -12.22 16.61 3.56
CA LEU A 182 -13.62 16.45 3.95
C LEU A 182 -14.32 17.79 4.18
N ALA A 183 -13.70 18.71 4.92
CA ALA A 183 -14.25 20.03 5.18
C ALA A 183 -14.46 20.82 3.88
N SER A 184 -13.46 20.79 2.99
CA SER A 184 -13.52 21.48 1.70
C SER A 184 -14.56 20.89 0.75
N ALA A 185 -14.64 19.53 0.70
CA ALA A 185 -15.66 18.84 -0.10
C ALA A 185 -17.06 19.25 0.34
N TYR A 186 -17.30 19.25 1.65
CA TYR A 186 -18.57 19.63 2.23
C TYR A 186 -18.95 21.09 1.93
N ALA A 187 -18.00 22.01 2.15
CA ALA A 187 -18.23 23.43 1.88
C ALA A 187 -18.51 23.71 0.39
N ALA A 188 -17.73 23.13 -0.51
CA ALA A 188 -17.92 23.30 -1.95
C ALA A 188 -19.22 22.70 -2.44
N ALA A 189 -19.57 21.50 -1.97
CA ALA A 189 -20.81 20.82 -2.35
C ALA A 189 -22.07 21.57 -1.89
N LYS A 190 -22.06 22.11 -0.66
CA LYS A 190 -23.15 22.94 -0.12
C LYS A 190 -23.37 24.23 -0.93
N ASN A 191 -22.33 24.73 -1.58
CA ASN A 191 -22.43 25.90 -2.48
C ASN A 191 -22.70 25.52 -3.96
N GLY A 192 -23.11 24.27 -4.21
CA GLY A 192 -23.57 23.81 -5.53
C GLY A 192 -22.48 23.38 -6.50
N ALA A 193 -21.19 23.33 -6.08
CA ALA A 193 -20.11 22.83 -6.93
C ALA A 193 -20.26 21.32 -7.16
N ARG A 194 -19.91 20.85 -8.37
CA ARG A 194 -19.74 19.42 -8.65
C ARG A 194 -18.38 18.99 -8.11
N VAL A 195 -18.40 18.12 -7.09
CA VAL A 195 -17.20 17.72 -6.36
C VAL A 195 -16.89 16.26 -6.63
N ILE A 196 -15.63 15.95 -6.93
CA ILE A 196 -15.08 14.59 -6.87
C ILE A 196 -14.12 14.55 -5.70
N LEU A 197 -14.41 13.71 -4.70
CA LEU A 197 -13.53 13.41 -3.57
C LEU A 197 -12.88 12.04 -3.78
N ALA A 198 -11.57 12.00 -3.96
CA ALA A 198 -10.79 10.80 -4.15
C ALA A 198 -9.97 10.45 -2.90
N GLU A 199 -9.98 9.18 -2.51
CA GLU A 199 -9.21 8.64 -1.40
C GLU A 199 -8.49 7.36 -1.84
N ASP A 200 -7.18 7.26 -1.64
CA ASP A 200 -6.37 6.11 -2.06
C ASP A 200 -6.60 4.86 -1.20
N LYS A 201 -6.97 5.05 0.06
CA LYS A 201 -7.27 3.97 1.00
C LYS A 201 -8.73 3.49 0.89
N ALA A 202 -9.00 2.34 1.49
CA ALA A 202 -10.36 1.79 1.58
C ALA A 202 -11.27 2.63 2.49
N ARG A 203 -10.70 3.32 3.49
CA ARG A 203 -11.40 4.12 4.50
C ARG A 203 -11.14 5.61 4.31
N PHE A 204 -12.21 6.39 4.47
CA PHE A 204 -12.12 7.84 4.51
C PHE A 204 -11.76 8.35 5.89
N GLY A 205 -11.20 9.55 5.98
CA GLY A 205 -10.91 10.25 7.23
C GLY A 205 -9.43 10.57 7.47
N GLY A 206 -8.51 9.87 6.76
CA GLY A 206 -7.08 10.13 6.90
C GLY A 206 -6.61 10.08 8.36
N THR A 207 -5.92 11.13 8.82
CA THR A 207 -5.41 11.21 10.21
C THR A 207 -6.49 11.26 11.30
N LEU A 208 -7.74 11.56 10.98
CA LEU A 208 -8.86 11.48 11.94
C LEU A 208 -9.11 10.06 12.44
N LEU A 209 -8.71 9.04 11.67
CA LEU A 209 -8.83 7.65 12.07
C LEU A 209 -7.79 7.22 13.12
N THR A 210 -6.69 7.97 13.24
CA THR A 210 -5.55 7.64 14.12
C THR A 210 -5.33 8.64 15.25
N SER A 211 -5.94 9.83 15.17
CA SER A 211 -5.86 10.87 16.19
C SER A 211 -6.99 10.75 17.22
N GLU A 212 -6.76 11.29 18.41
CA GLU A 212 -7.76 11.40 19.48
C GLU A 212 -8.40 12.80 19.54
N VAL A 213 -8.44 13.47 18.37
CA VAL A 213 -9.03 14.80 18.26
C VAL A 213 -10.56 14.72 18.27
N ASN A 214 -11.18 15.70 18.94
CA ASN A 214 -12.63 15.89 18.87
C ASN A 214 -12.93 17.13 18.01
N ILE A 215 -13.99 17.04 17.20
CA ILE A 215 -14.52 18.13 16.38
C ILE A 215 -15.95 18.39 16.86
N GLY A 216 -16.13 19.48 17.59
CA GLY A 216 -17.35 19.69 18.36
C GLY A 216 -17.51 18.62 19.43
N ASN A 217 -18.67 17.96 19.45
CA ASN A 217 -19.00 16.91 20.41
C ASN A 217 -18.76 15.49 19.87
N LYS A 218 -18.10 15.36 18.70
CA LYS A 218 -17.84 14.07 18.05
C LYS A 218 -16.34 13.78 18.03
N SER A 219 -15.97 12.51 18.13
CA SER A 219 -14.61 12.11 17.81
C SER A 219 -14.29 12.40 16.34
N GLY A 220 -13.02 12.61 16.00
CA GLY A 220 -12.61 12.85 14.63
C GLY A 220 -13.13 11.81 13.64
N LYS A 221 -13.14 10.53 14.05
CA LYS A 221 -13.69 9.41 13.28
C LYS A 221 -15.21 9.58 13.04
N GLU A 222 -16.00 9.81 14.09
CA GLU A 222 -17.45 9.99 13.97
C GLU A 222 -17.80 11.21 13.12
N TRP A 223 -17.03 12.27 13.23
CA TRP A 223 -17.18 13.44 12.38
C TRP A 223 -16.93 13.10 10.91
N ALA A 224 -15.84 12.39 10.60
CA ALA A 224 -15.53 11.98 9.24
C ALA A 224 -16.61 11.06 8.65
N GLU A 225 -17.07 10.07 9.40
CA GLU A 225 -18.16 9.17 9.00
C GLU A 225 -19.44 9.93 8.71
N GLY A 226 -19.80 10.91 9.55
CA GLY A 226 -20.97 11.76 9.35
C GLY A 226 -20.88 12.62 8.08
N ILE A 227 -19.73 13.29 7.87
CA ILE A 227 -19.51 14.10 6.66
C ILE A 227 -19.54 13.25 5.39
N ILE A 228 -18.94 12.06 5.40
CA ILE A 228 -18.99 11.15 4.25
C ILE A 228 -20.40 10.67 3.96
N ALA A 229 -21.18 10.37 4.99
CA ALA A 229 -22.59 10.01 4.80
C ALA A 229 -23.38 11.15 4.13
N GLU A 230 -23.24 12.37 4.63
CA GLU A 230 -23.91 13.55 4.03
C GLU A 230 -23.43 13.79 2.58
N LEU A 231 -22.13 13.71 2.30
CA LEU A 231 -21.59 13.91 0.95
C LEU A 231 -22.12 12.88 -0.05
N LYS A 232 -22.32 11.64 0.35
CA LYS A 232 -22.85 10.57 -0.51
C LYS A 232 -24.32 10.79 -0.89
N GLU A 233 -25.08 11.50 -0.07
CA GLU A 233 -26.48 11.85 -0.35
C GLU A 233 -26.62 13.08 -1.28
N MET A 234 -25.53 13.84 -1.50
CA MET A 234 -25.56 15.03 -2.35
C MET A 234 -25.42 14.64 -3.83
N PRO A 235 -26.37 15.02 -4.71
CA PRO A 235 -26.37 14.63 -6.12
C PRO A 235 -25.23 15.24 -6.94
N ASN A 236 -24.62 16.32 -6.44
CA ASN A 236 -23.50 17.01 -7.06
C ASN A 236 -22.13 16.52 -6.55
N VAL A 237 -22.09 15.42 -5.77
CA VAL A 237 -20.83 14.87 -5.19
C VAL A 237 -20.61 13.44 -5.64
N THR A 238 -19.40 13.15 -6.06
CA THR A 238 -18.90 11.80 -6.31
C THR A 238 -17.79 11.47 -5.30
N VAL A 239 -18.04 10.48 -4.43
CA VAL A 239 -17.08 10.04 -3.43
C VAL A 239 -16.48 8.70 -3.86
N LYS A 240 -15.15 8.64 -3.99
CA LYS A 240 -14.40 7.46 -4.44
C LYS A 240 -13.31 7.09 -3.46
N ASN A 241 -13.41 5.91 -2.87
CA ASN A 241 -12.30 5.29 -2.14
C ASN A 241 -11.50 4.36 -3.07
N ARG A 242 -10.36 3.85 -2.60
CA ARG A 242 -9.43 3.04 -3.38
C ARG A 242 -9.06 3.71 -4.71
N SER A 243 -9.01 5.03 -4.70
CA SER A 243 -8.90 5.88 -5.88
C SER A 243 -7.73 6.83 -5.73
N GLN A 244 -6.61 6.47 -6.33
CA GLN A 244 -5.36 7.24 -6.25
C GLN A 244 -5.24 8.23 -7.41
N VAL A 245 -5.18 9.52 -7.10
CA VAL A 245 -4.82 10.55 -8.08
C VAL A 245 -3.29 10.55 -8.21
N PHE A 246 -2.78 10.15 -9.37
CA PHE A 246 -1.33 9.98 -9.58
C PHE A 246 -0.77 10.86 -10.71
N GLY A 247 -1.60 11.54 -11.46
CA GLY A 247 -1.18 12.42 -12.54
C GLY A 247 -1.91 13.76 -12.48
N TYR A 248 -1.17 14.86 -12.70
CA TYR A 248 -1.68 16.21 -12.83
C TYR A 248 -1.00 16.88 -14.01
N TYR A 249 -1.78 17.18 -15.03
CA TYR A 249 -1.33 17.63 -16.34
C TYR A 249 -1.90 19.00 -16.67
N ASP A 250 -1.50 19.54 -17.84
CA ASP A 250 -1.94 20.84 -18.31
C ASP A 250 -3.46 21.00 -18.33
N HIS A 251 -3.92 22.22 -18.08
CA HIS A 251 -5.34 22.60 -18.04
C HIS A 251 -6.15 21.80 -17.01
N ASN A 252 -5.57 21.54 -15.84
CA ASN A 252 -6.22 20.81 -14.75
C ASN A 252 -6.81 19.45 -15.20
N MET A 253 -6.06 18.72 -16.03
CA MET A 253 -6.35 17.34 -16.32
C MET A 253 -5.67 16.45 -15.30
N LEU A 254 -6.43 15.64 -14.59
CA LEU A 254 -5.92 14.68 -13.63
C LEU A 254 -6.18 13.27 -14.11
N VAL A 255 -5.28 12.37 -13.70
CA VAL A 255 -5.45 10.94 -13.94
C VAL A 255 -5.52 10.24 -12.59
N MET A 256 -6.55 9.40 -12.42
CA MET A 256 -6.83 8.68 -11.20
C MET A 256 -7.04 7.20 -11.50
N SER A 257 -6.41 6.33 -10.73
CA SER A 257 -6.60 4.88 -10.76
C SER A 257 -7.56 4.47 -9.65
N GLU A 258 -8.69 3.86 -10.00
CA GLU A 258 -9.67 3.30 -9.07
C GLU A 258 -9.55 1.78 -9.05
N ARG A 259 -9.26 1.20 -7.89
CA ARG A 259 -9.24 -0.24 -7.65
C ARG A 259 -10.65 -0.72 -7.34
N ILE A 260 -11.28 -1.47 -8.25
CA ILE A 260 -12.69 -1.87 -8.13
C ILE A 260 -12.84 -3.25 -7.54
N SER A 261 -12.03 -4.21 -7.97
CA SER A 261 -12.10 -5.58 -7.49
C SER A 261 -10.75 -6.21 -7.08
N ASP A 262 -9.68 -5.41 -7.03
CA ASP A 262 -8.35 -5.87 -6.58
C ASP A 262 -8.35 -6.45 -5.16
N HIS A 263 -9.27 -6.00 -4.33
CA HIS A 263 -9.47 -6.42 -2.95
C HIS A 263 -10.41 -7.62 -2.80
N LEU A 264 -10.89 -8.19 -3.90
CA LEU A 264 -11.80 -9.32 -3.92
C LEU A 264 -11.07 -10.59 -4.37
N PRO A 265 -11.49 -11.79 -3.91
CA PRO A 265 -10.87 -13.05 -4.30
C PRO A 265 -11.05 -13.33 -5.81
N GLU A 266 -12.18 -12.96 -6.37
CA GLU A 266 -12.51 -13.10 -7.79
C GLU A 266 -13.15 -11.81 -8.31
N THR A 267 -12.78 -11.45 -9.53
CA THR A 267 -13.45 -10.38 -10.25
C THR A 267 -14.84 -10.87 -10.67
N LYS A 268 -15.88 -10.16 -10.24
CA LYS A 268 -17.25 -10.50 -10.68
C LYS A 268 -17.33 -10.36 -12.20
N LYS A 269 -18.00 -11.32 -12.85
CA LYS A 269 -18.22 -11.31 -14.30
C LYS A 269 -18.73 -9.93 -14.74
N PHE A 270 -18.06 -9.34 -15.74
CA PHE A 270 -18.31 -7.98 -16.27
C PHE A 270 -17.91 -6.79 -15.39
N HIS A 271 -17.34 -7.00 -14.19
CA HIS A 271 -16.75 -5.90 -13.42
C HIS A 271 -15.27 -5.73 -13.80
N PRO A 272 -14.78 -4.51 -13.94
CA PRO A 272 -13.36 -4.29 -14.17
C PRO A 272 -12.57 -4.57 -12.88
N LYS A 273 -11.30 -4.96 -13.04
CA LYS A 273 -10.35 -5.03 -11.94
C LYS A 273 -9.98 -3.63 -11.47
N GLN A 274 -9.64 -2.78 -12.42
CA GLN A 274 -9.26 -1.39 -12.20
C GLN A 274 -9.89 -0.50 -13.26
N ARG A 275 -10.03 0.77 -12.92
CA ARG A 275 -10.53 1.80 -13.83
C ARG A 275 -9.59 3.00 -13.80
N LEU A 276 -9.21 3.45 -14.98
CA LEU A 276 -8.43 4.67 -15.16
C LEU A 276 -9.38 5.82 -15.51
N TRP A 277 -9.36 6.86 -14.71
CA TRP A 277 -10.16 8.07 -14.89
C TRP A 277 -9.29 9.19 -15.43
N TYR A 278 -9.79 9.86 -16.47
CA TYR A 278 -9.28 11.13 -16.99
C TYR A 278 -10.26 12.20 -16.57
N ILE A 279 -9.87 13.05 -15.62
CA ILE A 279 -10.76 14.02 -14.99
C ILE A 279 -10.31 15.42 -15.37
N ARG A 280 -11.22 16.20 -15.95
CA ARG A 280 -11.01 17.61 -16.18
C ARG A 280 -11.70 18.40 -15.07
N ALA A 281 -10.93 19.05 -14.21
CA ALA A 281 -11.44 19.86 -13.11
C ALA A 281 -11.28 21.36 -13.40
N LYS A 282 -12.20 22.21 -12.93
CA LYS A 282 -11.95 23.66 -12.94
C LYS A 282 -10.91 24.03 -11.91
N GLU A 283 -11.07 23.50 -10.70
CA GLU A 283 -10.14 23.68 -9.59
C GLU A 283 -9.69 22.35 -9.02
N VAL A 284 -8.51 22.32 -8.42
CA VAL A 284 -7.92 21.13 -7.81
C VAL A 284 -7.45 21.45 -6.41
N LEU A 285 -7.86 20.65 -5.44
CA LEU A 285 -7.38 20.71 -4.07
C LEU A 285 -6.56 19.44 -3.74
N ILE A 286 -5.29 19.62 -3.45
CA ILE A 286 -4.41 18.55 -2.99
C ILE A 286 -4.44 18.52 -1.47
N SER A 287 -5.14 17.53 -0.90
CA SER A 287 -5.30 17.29 0.54
C SER A 287 -4.68 15.95 0.97
N SER A 288 -3.62 15.53 0.28
CA SER A 288 -2.96 14.23 0.45
C SER A 288 -2.20 14.05 1.77
N GLY A 289 -2.17 15.08 2.63
CA GLY A 289 -1.45 15.04 3.90
C GLY A 289 0.06 15.13 3.71
N SER A 290 0.78 14.47 4.61
CA SER A 290 2.24 14.47 4.63
C SER A 290 2.78 13.08 4.94
N ILE A 291 3.95 12.76 4.42
CA ILE A 291 4.73 11.57 4.76
C ILE A 291 5.74 11.95 5.84
N GLU A 292 5.81 11.14 6.89
CA GLU A 292 6.80 11.31 7.96
C GLU A 292 8.21 11.11 7.41
N ARG A 293 9.10 12.05 7.68
CA ARG A 293 10.48 11.96 7.24
C ARG A 293 11.28 11.03 8.16
N PRO A 294 11.86 9.93 7.65
CA PRO A 294 12.64 9.01 8.46
C PRO A 294 13.95 9.67 8.95
N ILE A 295 14.34 9.34 10.18
CA ILE A 295 15.64 9.70 10.73
C ILE A 295 16.70 8.73 10.22
N VAL A 296 17.87 9.24 9.84
CA VAL A 296 18.99 8.44 9.34
C VAL A 296 19.90 8.04 10.48
N PHE A 297 20.00 6.74 10.73
CA PHE A 297 20.93 6.13 11.68
C PHE A 297 21.37 4.74 11.21
N GLY A 298 22.37 4.17 11.85
CA GLY A 298 22.87 2.83 11.47
C GLY A 298 21.80 1.76 11.66
N ASN A 299 21.56 0.95 10.61
CA ASN A 299 20.54 -0.10 10.58
C ASN A 299 19.07 0.37 10.64
N ASN A 300 18.78 1.61 10.28
CA ASN A 300 17.40 2.12 10.22
C ASN A 300 16.50 1.41 9.18
N ASP A 301 17.07 0.48 8.42
CA ASP A 301 16.43 -0.29 7.36
C ASP A 301 16.09 -1.74 7.78
N THR A 302 16.31 -2.10 9.03
CA THR A 302 16.06 -3.47 9.52
C THR A 302 14.65 -3.67 10.07
N PRO A 303 14.14 -4.93 10.11
CA PRO A 303 12.85 -5.21 10.73
C PRO A 303 12.77 -4.67 12.17
N GLY A 304 11.64 -4.05 12.50
CA GLY A 304 11.41 -3.41 13.80
C GLY A 304 11.64 -1.89 13.81
N VAL A 305 12.29 -1.33 12.80
CA VAL A 305 12.35 0.12 12.59
C VAL A 305 11.17 0.55 11.73
N MET A 306 10.39 1.52 12.19
CA MET A 306 9.12 1.90 11.59
C MET A 306 8.82 3.39 11.83
N LEU A 307 8.08 4.01 10.93
CA LEU A 307 7.54 5.36 11.13
C LEU A 307 6.53 5.37 12.29
N SER A 308 6.52 6.43 13.09
CA SER A 308 5.58 6.56 14.21
C SER A 308 4.13 6.66 13.73
N SER A 309 3.90 7.31 12.59
CA SER A 309 2.61 7.37 11.90
C SER A 309 2.10 5.98 11.50
N ALA A 310 2.99 5.14 10.99
CA ALA A 310 2.67 3.75 10.65
C ALA A 310 2.29 2.93 11.88
N ALA A 311 3.06 3.04 12.97
CA ALA A 311 2.75 2.35 14.23
C ALA A 311 1.37 2.74 14.77
N LYS A 312 1.01 4.05 14.72
CA LYS A 312 -0.32 4.53 15.07
C LYS A 312 -1.41 3.95 14.16
N GLU A 313 -1.17 3.87 12.87
CA GLU A 313 -2.15 3.31 11.93
C GLU A 313 -2.36 1.82 12.18
N TYR A 314 -1.29 1.03 12.35
CA TYR A 314 -1.43 -0.38 12.71
C TYR A 314 -2.21 -0.57 14.01
N LEU A 315 -1.97 0.25 15.01
CA LEU A 315 -2.68 0.19 16.28
C LEU A 315 -4.15 0.62 16.15
N LYS A 316 -4.41 1.83 15.64
CA LYS A 316 -5.75 2.45 15.69
C LYS A 316 -6.69 1.93 14.61
N VAL A 317 -6.18 1.67 13.40
CA VAL A 317 -7.00 1.19 12.28
C VAL A 317 -7.11 -0.33 12.27
N TYR A 318 -6.00 -1.03 12.49
CA TYR A 318 -5.98 -2.49 12.38
C TYR A 318 -6.01 -3.22 13.73
N GLY A 319 -5.80 -2.52 14.84
CA GLY A 319 -5.73 -3.13 16.18
C GLY A 319 -4.53 -4.05 16.34
N VAL A 320 -3.39 -3.68 15.75
CA VAL A 320 -2.17 -4.50 15.73
C VAL A 320 -1.04 -3.80 16.47
N LEU A 321 -0.41 -4.52 17.40
CA LEU A 321 0.83 -4.10 18.04
C LEU A 321 2.00 -4.38 17.09
N VAL A 322 2.82 -3.37 16.82
CA VAL A 322 4.03 -3.50 15.98
C VAL A 322 5.22 -4.07 16.74
N GLY A 323 5.15 -4.08 18.06
CA GLY A 323 6.15 -4.64 18.98
C GLY A 323 5.63 -4.58 20.42
N ARG A 324 6.30 -5.31 21.33
CA ARG A 324 5.91 -5.34 22.76
C ARG A 324 6.59 -4.24 23.59
N ASN A 325 7.80 -3.85 23.19
CA ASN A 325 8.61 -2.85 23.87
C ASN A 325 9.09 -1.81 22.85
N PRO A 326 8.23 -0.84 22.45
CA PRO A 326 8.61 0.19 21.49
C PRO A 326 9.58 1.19 22.13
N LEU A 327 10.59 1.60 21.38
CA LEU A 327 11.41 2.76 21.65
C LEU A 327 11.01 3.88 20.68
N ILE A 328 10.71 5.05 21.23
CA ILE A 328 10.31 6.23 20.44
C ILE A 328 11.38 7.29 20.65
N PHE A 329 11.86 7.89 19.57
CA PHE A 329 12.85 8.96 19.58
C PHE A 329 12.65 9.97 18.44
#